data_56c26b53f9ebc423c99ee920225cb8b3
#
_entry.id   56c26b53f9ebc423c99ee920225cb8b3
#
_cell.length_a   1.000
_cell.length_b   1.000
_cell.length_c   1.000
_cell.angle_alpha   90.00
_cell.angle_beta   90.00
_cell.angle_gamma   90.00
#
_symmetry.space_group_name_H-M   'P 1'
#
loop_
_entity.id
_entity.type
_entity.pdbx_description
1 polymer ?
#
loop_
_entity_poly.entity_id
_entity_poly.type
_entity_poly.pdbx_seq_one_letter_code
_entity_poly.pdbx_strand_id
1 'polypeptide(L)'
;MRTLRLPTVGAVCALGTVICCVLGAVATGSSGVGVLIPETGPPGREWIAAVDAAGGLFFVGAWLIILVGFLGIVALVGFYDTLRSAGPVMILAPILGAVGLTLVTVSHLVPIAMGYELVPAYIDADPAGQATLAVTADTLAATALVTNAAGNFLNFGVVVPLYAVAILTTRALPRWIGWLGLLVGALAGWLGLLSPASSVIASISNIGFIGFFVFMLTMGIALLRRRSKIDEATQAPTQTPS
;
A
#
# COMPACT_ATOMS: atom_id res chain seq x y z
N MET A 1 15.57 -9.89 -28.20
CA MET A 1 14.73 -9.24 -27.16
C MET A 1 14.93 -9.97 -25.83
N ARG A 2 15.47 -9.33 -24.79
CA ARG A 2 15.49 -9.94 -23.44
C ARG A 2 14.07 -9.97 -22.89
N THR A 3 13.50 -11.15 -22.70
CA THR A 3 12.18 -11.32 -22.08
C THR A 3 12.23 -10.77 -20.65
N LEU A 4 11.32 -9.83 -20.31
CA LEU A 4 11.16 -9.34 -18.95
C LEU A 4 10.68 -10.49 -18.07
N ARG A 5 11.49 -10.90 -17.09
CA ARG A 5 11.12 -11.94 -16.12
C ARG A 5 10.22 -11.36 -15.04
N LEU A 6 9.19 -12.09 -14.67
CA LEU A 6 8.19 -11.67 -13.68
C LEU A 6 8.76 -11.14 -12.35
N PRO A 7 9.81 -11.77 -11.74
CA PRO A 7 10.42 -11.21 -10.54
C PRO A 7 11.04 -9.82 -10.73
N THR A 8 11.56 -9.52 -11.93
CA THR A 8 12.12 -8.20 -12.23
C THR A 8 11.04 -7.15 -12.32
N VAL A 9 9.94 -7.45 -13.01
CA VAL A 9 8.79 -6.55 -13.09
C VAL A 9 8.24 -6.29 -11.69
N GLY A 10 8.06 -7.35 -10.88
CA GLY A 10 7.63 -7.22 -9.50
C GLY A 10 8.57 -6.38 -8.64
N ALA A 11 9.89 -6.53 -8.82
CA ALA A 11 10.88 -5.73 -8.11
C ALA A 11 10.79 -4.24 -8.46
N VAL A 12 10.67 -3.92 -9.74
CA VAL A 12 10.51 -2.52 -10.21
C VAL A 12 9.20 -1.93 -9.69
N CYS A 13 8.11 -2.70 -9.73
CA CYS A 13 6.82 -2.26 -9.19
C CYS A 13 6.86 -2.07 -7.67
N ALA A 14 7.60 -2.90 -6.92
CA ALA A 14 7.79 -2.71 -5.48
C ALA A 14 8.52 -1.39 -5.17
N LEU A 15 9.56 -1.04 -5.92
CA LEU A 15 10.24 0.25 -5.81
C LEU A 15 9.31 1.41 -6.19
N GLY A 16 8.56 1.25 -7.29
CA GLY A 16 7.55 2.22 -7.73
C GLY A 16 6.47 2.46 -6.67
N THR A 17 6.00 1.41 -6.00
CA THR A 17 5.06 1.49 -4.87
C THR A 17 5.58 2.41 -3.77
N VAL A 18 6.86 2.23 -3.37
CA VAL A 18 7.47 3.07 -2.33
C VAL A 18 7.59 4.52 -2.80
N ILE A 19 8.06 4.74 -4.02
CA ILE A 19 8.22 6.09 -4.58
C ILE A 19 6.87 6.80 -4.67
N CYS A 20 5.85 6.16 -5.25
CA CYS A 20 4.50 6.74 -5.36
C CYS A 20 3.90 7.03 -3.99
N CYS A 21 4.13 6.16 -2.99
CA CYS A 21 3.64 6.41 -1.64
C CYS A 21 4.31 7.63 -1.00
N VAL A 22 5.63 7.74 -1.10
CA VAL A 22 6.37 8.89 -0.54
C VAL A 22 5.94 10.18 -1.21
N LEU A 23 5.88 10.21 -2.55
CA LEU A 23 5.45 11.39 -3.30
C LEU A 23 3.98 11.74 -3.01
N GLY A 24 3.11 10.73 -2.92
CA GLY A 24 1.71 10.91 -2.55
C GLY A 24 1.56 11.48 -1.14
N ALA A 25 2.29 10.95 -0.17
CA ALA A 25 2.29 11.45 1.21
C ALA A 25 2.84 12.89 1.31
N VAL A 26 3.87 13.22 0.54
CA VAL A 26 4.39 14.60 0.47
C VAL A 26 3.35 15.54 -0.14
N ALA A 27 2.71 15.16 -1.26
CA ALA A 27 1.69 15.99 -1.91
C ALA A 27 0.48 16.22 -1.00
N THR A 28 -0.06 15.17 -0.36
CA THR A 28 -1.19 15.29 0.57
C THR A 28 -0.79 16.03 1.85
N GLY A 29 0.40 15.78 2.40
CA GLY A 29 0.91 16.53 3.55
C GLY A 29 1.08 18.01 3.25
N SER A 30 1.57 18.36 2.06
CA SER A 30 1.72 19.76 1.62
C SER A 30 0.39 20.44 1.32
N SER A 31 -0.65 19.67 0.93
CA SER A 31 -1.99 20.19 0.74
C SER A 31 -2.73 20.50 2.05
N GLY A 32 -2.22 20.00 3.19
CA GLY A 32 -2.92 20.07 4.47
C GLY A 32 -4.12 19.13 4.59
N VAL A 33 -4.38 18.30 3.58
CA VAL A 33 -5.56 17.40 3.52
C VAL A 33 -5.11 15.96 3.45
N GLY A 34 -5.54 15.13 4.40
CA GLY A 34 -5.35 13.69 4.33
C GLY A 34 -6.22 13.07 3.22
N VAL A 35 -5.68 12.09 2.49
CA VAL A 35 -6.47 11.32 1.50
C VAL A 35 -7.52 10.46 2.17
N LEU A 36 -7.27 10.03 3.40
CA LEU A 36 -8.28 9.45 4.29
C LEU A 36 -8.68 10.50 5.30
N ILE A 37 -9.99 10.69 5.45
CA ILE A 37 -10.53 11.65 6.42
C ILE A 37 -10.06 11.26 7.82
N PRO A 38 -9.58 12.22 8.64
CA PRO A 38 -9.08 11.92 9.99
C PRO A 38 -10.12 11.19 10.84
N GLU A 39 -9.68 10.20 11.61
CA GLU A 39 -10.52 9.40 12.50
C GLU A 39 -11.12 10.20 13.68
N THR A 40 -10.69 11.44 13.90
CA THR A 40 -10.99 12.22 15.10
C THR A 40 -11.70 13.54 14.79
N GLY A 41 -13.01 13.51 14.68
CA GLY A 41 -13.83 14.71 14.62
C GLY A 41 -14.89 14.69 13.49
N PRO A 42 -15.81 15.68 13.44
CA PRO A 42 -16.78 15.83 12.37
C PRO A 42 -16.07 16.37 11.12
N PRO A 43 -15.64 15.51 10.20
CA PRO A 43 -14.71 15.88 9.12
C PRO A 43 -15.39 16.61 7.97
N GLY A 44 -16.71 16.47 7.83
CA GLY A 44 -17.42 16.86 6.62
C GLY A 44 -17.13 18.27 6.15
N ARG A 45 -17.40 19.28 6.99
CA ARG A 45 -17.26 20.70 6.56
C ARG A 45 -15.82 21.15 6.46
N GLU A 46 -14.99 20.79 7.44
CA GLU A 46 -13.58 21.19 7.49
C GLU A 46 -12.79 20.51 6.37
N TRP A 47 -13.05 19.23 6.14
CA TRP A 47 -12.41 18.49 5.05
C TRP A 47 -12.80 19.05 3.68
N ILE A 48 -14.10 19.35 3.44
CA ILE A 48 -14.57 19.93 2.18
C ILE A 48 -13.86 21.26 1.92
N ALA A 49 -13.82 22.16 2.91
CA ALA A 49 -13.15 23.45 2.78
C ALA A 49 -11.64 23.29 2.53
N ALA A 50 -11.00 22.32 3.18
CA ALA A 50 -9.58 22.04 2.99
C ALA A 50 -9.27 21.47 1.60
N VAL A 51 -10.12 20.58 1.06
CA VAL A 51 -9.95 20.05 -0.32
C VAL A 51 -10.13 21.14 -1.35
N ASP A 52 -11.12 22.02 -1.18
CA ASP A 52 -11.32 23.16 -2.07
C ASP A 52 -10.09 24.07 -2.09
N ALA A 53 -9.57 24.42 -0.92
CA ALA A 53 -8.36 25.24 -0.78
C ALA A 53 -7.09 24.56 -1.34
N ALA A 54 -6.95 23.25 -1.20
CA ALA A 54 -5.81 22.48 -1.68
C ALA A 54 -5.79 22.31 -3.21
N GLY A 55 -6.95 22.33 -3.86
CA GLY A 55 -7.10 22.24 -5.30
C GLY A 55 -6.41 21.01 -5.91
N GLY A 56 -5.68 21.23 -7.01
CA GLY A 56 -5.04 20.16 -7.78
C GLY A 56 -4.02 19.33 -7.00
N LEU A 57 -3.40 19.87 -5.96
CA LEU A 57 -2.36 19.17 -5.18
C LEU A 57 -2.93 17.97 -4.40
N PHE A 58 -4.14 18.10 -3.86
CA PHE A 58 -4.88 17.00 -3.25
C PHE A 58 -5.06 15.84 -4.24
N PHE A 59 -5.54 16.13 -5.44
CA PHE A 59 -5.79 15.10 -6.45
C PHE A 59 -4.52 14.41 -6.94
N VAL A 60 -3.43 15.16 -7.12
CA VAL A 60 -2.13 14.56 -7.48
C VAL A 60 -1.69 13.56 -6.41
N GLY A 61 -1.74 13.94 -5.14
CA GLY A 61 -1.41 13.06 -4.03
C GLY A 61 -2.31 11.82 -3.98
N ALA A 62 -3.62 12.00 -4.12
CA ALA A 62 -4.60 10.93 -4.10
C ALA A 62 -4.40 9.92 -5.25
N TRP A 63 -4.15 10.38 -6.48
CA TRP A 63 -3.87 9.50 -7.62
C TRP A 63 -2.54 8.75 -7.49
N LEU A 64 -1.51 9.35 -6.87
CA LEU A 64 -0.27 8.64 -6.57
C LEU A 64 -0.51 7.49 -5.57
N ILE A 65 -1.37 7.67 -4.57
CA ILE A 65 -1.75 6.59 -3.65
C ILE A 65 -2.54 5.49 -4.36
N ILE A 66 -3.41 5.82 -5.32
CA ILE A 66 -4.08 4.82 -6.17
C ILE A 66 -3.07 3.97 -6.93
N LEU A 67 -2.03 4.58 -7.51
CA LEU A 67 -0.95 3.87 -8.20
C LEU A 67 -0.21 2.89 -7.28
N VAL A 68 -0.06 3.19 -6.00
CA VAL A 68 0.51 2.27 -5.00
C VAL A 68 -0.22 0.93 -5.01
N GLY A 69 -1.56 0.94 -5.07
CA GLY A 69 -2.36 -0.29 -5.13
C GLY A 69 -2.06 -1.13 -6.36
N PHE A 70 -2.08 -0.54 -7.55
CA PHE A 70 -1.81 -1.26 -8.80
C PHE A 70 -0.38 -1.80 -8.88
N LEU A 71 0.62 -0.97 -8.57
CA LEU A 71 2.01 -1.39 -8.55
C LEU A 71 2.25 -2.47 -7.50
N GLY A 72 1.60 -2.35 -6.35
CA GLY A 72 1.65 -3.33 -5.27
C GLY A 72 1.15 -4.71 -5.70
N ILE A 73 0.03 -4.80 -6.42
CA ILE A 73 -0.49 -6.08 -6.95
C ILE A 73 0.56 -6.75 -7.84
N VAL A 74 1.16 -6.00 -8.77
CA VAL A 74 2.18 -6.55 -9.67
C VAL A 74 3.42 -6.99 -8.88
N ALA A 75 3.82 -6.22 -7.86
CA ALA A 75 4.94 -6.56 -6.97
C ALA A 75 4.69 -7.89 -6.26
N LEU A 76 3.49 -8.11 -5.69
CA LEU A 76 3.13 -9.35 -4.99
C LEU A 76 3.20 -10.57 -5.92
N VAL A 77 2.78 -10.45 -7.18
CA VAL A 77 2.90 -11.53 -8.17
C VAL A 77 4.37 -11.86 -8.44
N GLY A 78 5.24 -10.85 -8.55
CA GLY A 78 6.68 -11.06 -8.70
C GLY A 78 7.35 -11.70 -7.48
N PHE A 79 6.89 -11.37 -6.27
CA PHE A 79 7.35 -12.01 -5.02
C PHE A 79 6.92 -13.48 -4.97
N TYR A 80 5.66 -13.77 -5.35
CA TYR A 80 5.17 -15.13 -5.45
C TYR A 80 6.03 -16.00 -6.38
N ASP A 81 6.35 -15.53 -7.58
CA ASP A 81 7.17 -16.30 -8.53
C ASP A 81 8.54 -16.68 -7.94
N THR A 82 9.10 -15.82 -7.09
CA THR A 82 10.37 -16.07 -6.42
C THR A 82 10.24 -17.07 -5.25
N LEU A 83 9.11 -17.07 -4.56
CA LEU A 83 8.91 -17.78 -3.29
C LEU A 83 7.95 -18.99 -3.41
N ARG A 84 7.44 -19.29 -4.60
CA ARG A 84 6.49 -20.39 -4.84
C ARG A 84 7.00 -21.78 -4.41
N SER A 85 8.32 -21.95 -4.32
CA SER A 85 8.93 -23.17 -3.82
C SER A 85 8.67 -23.46 -2.34
N ALA A 86 8.14 -22.47 -1.58
CA ALA A 86 7.73 -22.67 -0.19
C ALA A 86 6.50 -23.57 -0.04
N GLY A 87 5.76 -23.83 -1.15
CA GLY A 87 4.64 -24.75 -1.17
C GLY A 87 3.40 -24.19 -1.85
N PRO A 88 2.37 -25.03 -2.11
CA PRO A 88 1.19 -24.66 -2.87
C PRO A 88 0.35 -23.57 -2.19
N VAL A 89 0.38 -23.46 -0.86
CA VAL A 89 -0.35 -22.43 -0.10
C VAL A 89 0.10 -21.02 -0.47
N MET A 90 1.31 -20.85 -1.02
CA MET A 90 1.82 -19.54 -1.43
C MET A 90 0.99 -18.83 -2.49
N ILE A 91 0.16 -19.57 -3.26
CA ILE A 91 -0.76 -18.93 -4.22
C ILE A 91 -1.79 -18.02 -3.55
N LEU A 92 -2.09 -18.27 -2.28
CA LEU A 92 -3.02 -17.43 -1.52
C LEU A 92 -2.45 -16.03 -1.28
N ALA A 93 -1.12 -15.87 -1.20
CA ALA A 93 -0.51 -14.57 -0.94
C ALA A 93 -0.82 -13.52 -2.02
N PRO A 94 -0.57 -13.75 -3.33
CA PRO A 94 -0.92 -12.78 -4.35
C PRO A 94 -2.44 -12.61 -4.53
N ILE A 95 -3.26 -13.66 -4.31
CA ILE A 95 -4.72 -13.58 -4.42
C ILE A 95 -5.28 -12.69 -3.31
N LEU A 96 -4.98 -13.00 -2.04
CA LEU A 96 -5.43 -12.21 -0.89
C LEU A 96 -4.85 -10.80 -0.93
N GLY A 97 -3.60 -10.66 -1.38
CA GLY A 97 -2.95 -9.38 -1.55
C GLY A 97 -3.63 -8.52 -2.62
N ALA A 98 -4.02 -9.10 -3.75
CA ALA A 98 -4.78 -8.39 -4.77
C ALA A 98 -6.14 -7.92 -4.24
N VAL A 99 -6.86 -8.77 -3.50
CA VAL A 99 -8.12 -8.40 -2.86
C VAL A 99 -7.89 -7.26 -1.86
N GLY A 100 -6.90 -7.39 -0.97
CA GLY A 100 -6.59 -6.38 0.03
C GLY A 100 -6.19 -5.04 -0.60
N LEU A 101 -5.29 -5.05 -1.60
CA LEU A 101 -4.89 -3.83 -2.31
C LEU A 101 -6.04 -3.22 -3.12
N THR A 102 -6.95 -4.02 -3.67
CA THR A 102 -8.15 -3.51 -4.33
C THR A 102 -9.06 -2.79 -3.32
N LEU A 103 -9.29 -3.36 -2.14
CA LEU A 103 -10.06 -2.71 -1.09
C LEU A 103 -9.42 -1.38 -0.66
N VAL A 104 -8.10 -1.34 -0.47
CA VAL A 104 -7.37 -0.11 -0.18
C VAL A 104 -7.52 0.89 -1.31
N THR A 105 -7.38 0.48 -2.57
CA THR A 105 -7.53 1.35 -3.74
C THR A 105 -8.95 1.93 -3.82
N VAL A 106 -9.98 1.10 -3.64
CA VAL A 106 -11.38 1.54 -3.63
C VAL A 106 -11.64 2.54 -2.51
N SER A 107 -11.08 2.32 -1.31
CA SER A 107 -11.23 3.25 -0.19
C SER A 107 -10.66 4.64 -0.50
N HIS A 108 -9.59 4.74 -1.29
CA HIS A 108 -9.00 6.01 -1.72
C HIS A 108 -9.69 6.65 -2.92
N LEU A 109 -10.46 5.89 -3.71
CA LEU A 109 -11.33 6.45 -4.76
C LEU A 109 -12.49 7.26 -4.18
N VAL A 110 -12.97 6.90 -2.98
CA VAL A 110 -14.10 7.61 -2.34
C VAL A 110 -13.77 9.09 -2.10
N PRO A 111 -12.69 9.48 -1.41
CA PRO A 111 -12.36 10.89 -1.22
C PRO A 111 -12.06 11.63 -2.54
N ILE A 112 -11.55 10.94 -3.56
CA ILE A 112 -11.37 11.53 -4.89
C ILE A 112 -12.73 11.88 -5.50
N ALA A 113 -13.69 10.95 -5.48
CA ALA A 113 -15.05 11.17 -5.98
C ALA A 113 -15.76 12.29 -5.20
N MET A 114 -15.58 12.30 -3.86
CA MET A 114 -16.09 13.40 -3.04
C MET A 114 -15.49 14.74 -3.43
N GLY A 115 -14.19 14.80 -3.71
CA GLY A 115 -13.52 16.03 -4.15
C GLY A 115 -14.04 16.54 -5.49
N TYR A 116 -14.33 15.65 -6.43
CA TYR A 116 -14.84 16.06 -7.75
C TYR A 116 -16.31 16.44 -7.75
N GLU A 117 -17.15 15.76 -6.97
CA GLU A 117 -18.61 15.89 -7.07
C GLU A 117 -19.21 16.60 -5.86
N LEU A 118 -18.80 16.23 -4.64
CA LEU A 118 -19.46 16.70 -3.43
C LEU A 118 -18.95 18.08 -3.02
N VAL A 119 -17.65 18.37 -3.21
CA VAL A 119 -17.06 19.66 -2.84
C VAL A 119 -17.70 20.81 -3.64
N PRO A 120 -17.79 20.79 -4.99
CA PRO A 120 -18.49 21.82 -5.74
C PRO A 120 -19.98 21.94 -5.35
N ALA A 121 -20.68 20.81 -5.23
CA ALA A 121 -22.09 20.80 -4.86
C ALA A 121 -22.33 21.42 -3.47
N TYR A 122 -21.40 21.25 -2.53
CA TYR A 122 -21.48 21.83 -1.19
C TYR A 122 -21.30 23.36 -1.22
N ILE A 123 -20.40 23.86 -2.06
CA ILE A 123 -20.12 25.30 -2.19
C ILE A 123 -21.35 26.02 -2.75
N ASP A 124 -22.04 25.43 -3.71
CA ASP A 124 -23.20 26.02 -4.40
C ASP A 124 -24.52 25.83 -3.62
N ALA A 125 -24.54 25.00 -2.56
CA ALA A 125 -25.75 24.66 -1.82
C ALA A 125 -26.16 25.75 -0.81
N ASP A 126 -27.46 25.83 -0.53
CA ASP A 126 -27.99 26.57 0.61
C ASP A 126 -27.64 25.90 1.95
N PRO A 127 -27.86 26.56 3.11
CA PRO A 127 -27.48 25.99 4.41
C PRO A 127 -28.08 24.61 4.72
N ALA A 128 -29.30 24.33 4.25
CA ALA A 128 -29.93 23.01 4.46
C ALA A 128 -29.30 21.95 3.56
N GLY A 129 -29.01 22.29 2.32
CA GLY A 129 -28.24 21.43 1.39
C GLY A 129 -26.83 21.14 1.90
N GLN A 130 -26.12 22.15 2.40
CA GLN A 130 -24.80 21.98 2.99
C GLN A 130 -24.83 21.00 4.20
N ALA A 131 -25.83 21.09 5.06
CA ALA A 131 -25.97 20.16 6.18
C ALA A 131 -26.18 18.71 5.69
N THR A 132 -26.99 18.51 4.66
CA THR A 132 -27.24 17.19 4.05
C THR A 132 -25.98 16.62 3.41
N LEU A 133 -25.23 17.42 2.65
CA LEU A 133 -24.00 17.01 2.00
C LEU A 133 -22.89 16.71 2.99
N ALA A 134 -22.82 17.42 4.13
CA ALA A 134 -21.88 17.11 5.20
C ALA A 134 -22.13 15.72 5.81
N VAL A 135 -23.39 15.35 6.09
CA VAL A 135 -23.76 14.01 6.58
C VAL A 135 -23.42 12.93 5.54
N THR A 136 -23.63 13.24 4.26
CA THR A 136 -23.25 12.33 3.17
C THR A 136 -21.74 12.12 3.15
N ALA A 137 -20.96 13.19 3.29
CA ALA A 137 -19.50 13.11 3.37
C ALA A 137 -19.03 12.22 4.52
N ASP A 138 -19.62 12.40 5.72
CA ASP A 138 -19.28 11.59 6.90
C ASP A 138 -19.57 10.11 6.69
N THR A 139 -20.70 9.77 6.06
CA THR A 139 -21.09 8.38 5.78
C THR A 139 -20.12 7.74 4.77
N LEU A 140 -19.76 8.45 3.70
CA LEU A 140 -18.80 7.97 2.71
C LEU A 140 -17.42 7.80 3.31
N ALA A 141 -16.98 8.73 4.16
CA ALA A 141 -15.72 8.67 4.88
C ALA A 141 -15.64 7.43 5.79
N ALA A 142 -16.68 7.18 6.60
CA ALA A 142 -16.75 6.00 7.45
C ALA A 142 -16.66 4.70 6.64
N THR A 143 -17.35 4.64 5.50
CA THR A 143 -17.27 3.49 4.58
C THR A 143 -15.85 3.31 4.02
N ALA A 144 -15.21 4.39 3.61
CA ALA A 144 -13.83 4.36 3.12
C ALA A 144 -12.85 3.86 4.20
N LEU A 145 -12.98 4.34 5.44
CA LEU A 145 -12.13 3.92 6.56
C LEU A 145 -12.25 2.43 6.86
N VAL A 146 -13.47 1.89 6.96
CA VAL A 146 -13.68 0.45 7.21
C VAL A 146 -13.13 -0.40 6.06
N THR A 147 -13.36 0.02 4.82
CA THR A 147 -12.84 -0.67 3.64
C THR A 147 -11.32 -0.66 3.60
N ASN A 148 -10.71 0.48 3.94
CA ASN A 148 -9.25 0.61 4.06
C ASN A 148 -8.68 -0.29 5.16
N ALA A 149 -9.30 -0.31 6.33
CA ALA A 149 -8.89 -1.15 7.45
C ALA A 149 -8.93 -2.65 7.09
N ALA A 150 -10.01 -3.11 6.43
CA ALA A 150 -10.13 -4.48 5.96
C ALA A 150 -9.03 -4.84 4.94
N GLY A 151 -8.79 -3.96 3.96
CA GLY A 151 -7.73 -4.15 2.96
C GLY A 151 -6.33 -4.18 3.57
N ASN A 152 -6.05 -3.27 4.49
CA ASN A 152 -4.77 -3.21 5.22
C ASN A 152 -4.56 -4.45 6.09
N PHE A 153 -5.60 -4.94 6.77
CA PHE A 153 -5.49 -6.19 7.52
C PHE A 153 -5.14 -7.38 6.64
N LEU A 154 -5.80 -7.53 5.48
CA LEU A 154 -5.44 -8.59 4.54
C LEU A 154 -3.99 -8.48 4.09
N ASN A 155 -3.52 -7.29 3.72
CA ASN A 155 -2.16 -7.10 3.24
C ASN A 155 -1.12 -7.27 4.34
N PHE A 156 -1.26 -6.56 5.45
CA PHE A 156 -0.24 -6.55 6.50
C PHE A 156 -0.40 -7.73 7.46
N GLY A 157 -1.64 -8.06 7.86
CA GLY A 157 -1.90 -9.11 8.84
C GLY A 157 -1.84 -10.53 8.29
N VAL A 158 -2.01 -10.70 6.97
CA VAL A 158 -2.04 -12.03 6.33
C VAL A 158 -0.95 -12.17 5.27
N VAL A 159 -0.95 -11.33 4.25
CA VAL A 159 -0.11 -11.51 3.05
C VAL A 159 1.38 -11.29 3.34
N VAL A 160 1.74 -10.22 4.05
CA VAL A 160 3.14 -9.97 4.42
C VAL A 160 3.71 -11.08 5.29
N PRO A 161 3.02 -11.59 6.35
CA PRO A 161 3.45 -12.78 7.08
C PRO A 161 3.60 -14.05 6.24
N LEU A 162 2.72 -14.30 5.25
CA LEU A 162 2.87 -15.44 4.34
C LEU A 162 4.18 -15.36 3.55
N TYR A 163 4.50 -14.20 2.97
CA TYR A 163 5.79 -13.98 2.31
C TYR A 163 6.96 -14.07 3.29
N ALA A 164 6.83 -13.56 4.49
CA ALA A 164 7.85 -13.61 5.53
C ALA A 164 8.19 -15.05 5.91
N VAL A 165 7.19 -15.89 6.16
CA VAL A 165 7.37 -17.32 6.44
C VAL A 165 8.02 -18.04 5.25
N ALA A 166 7.58 -17.74 4.02
CA ALA A 166 8.20 -18.31 2.83
C ALA A 166 9.68 -17.95 2.69
N ILE A 167 10.09 -16.73 3.02
CA ILE A 167 11.50 -16.31 3.03
C ILE A 167 12.28 -17.09 4.08
N LEU A 168 11.74 -17.23 5.29
CA LEU A 168 12.40 -17.91 6.40
C LEU A 168 12.58 -19.41 6.14
N THR A 169 11.61 -20.05 5.49
CA THR A 169 11.63 -21.50 5.20
C THR A 169 12.49 -21.84 3.99
N THR A 170 12.35 -21.09 2.88
CA THR A 170 13.08 -21.38 1.64
C THR A 170 14.49 -20.82 1.63
N ARG A 171 14.76 -19.79 2.43
CA ARG A 171 16.02 -19.02 2.41
C ARG A 171 16.35 -18.46 1.02
N ALA A 172 15.33 -18.25 0.19
CA ALA A 172 15.49 -17.68 -1.15
C ALA A 172 15.99 -16.23 -1.10
N LEU A 173 15.75 -15.55 0.00
CA LEU A 173 16.17 -14.18 0.31
C LEU A 173 16.78 -14.12 1.72
N PRO A 174 17.49 -13.03 2.08
CA PRO A 174 18.07 -12.86 3.42
C PRO A 174 17.02 -12.99 4.53
N ARG A 175 17.31 -13.78 5.56
CA ARG A 175 16.35 -14.11 6.64
C ARG A 175 15.82 -12.88 7.39
N TRP A 176 16.63 -11.83 7.51
CA TRP A 176 16.22 -10.61 8.19
C TRP A 176 15.00 -9.93 7.51
N ILE A 177 14.84 -10.07 6.18
CA ILE A 177 13.65 -9.58 5.45
C ILE A 177 12.40 -10.36 5.92
N GLY A 178 12.53 -11.67 6.15
CA GLY A 178 11.43 -12.46 6.70
C GLY A 178 11.05 -12.03 8.12
N TRP A 179 12.02 -11.79 9.00
CA TRP A 179 11.73 -11.26 10.34
C TRP A 179 11.11 -9.86 10.31
N LEU A 180 11.59 -8.99 9.42
CA LEU A 180 10.97 -7.68 9.20
C LEU A 180 9.50 -7.83 8.79
N GLY A 181 9.19 -8.74 7.85
CA GLY A 181 7.82 -8.99 7.42
C GLY A 181 6.91 -9.51 8.55
N LEU A 182 7.41 -10.39 9.43
CA LEU A 182 6.63 -10.83 10.61
C LEU A 182 6.38 -9.68 11.57
N LEU A 183 7.37 -8.82 11.80
CA LEU A 183 7.21 -7.64 12.65
C LEU A 183 6.18 -6.66 12.06
N VAL A 184 6.24 -6.39 10.75
CA VAL A 184 5.24 -5.59 10.04
C VAL A 184 3.85 -6.19 10.19
N GLY A 185 3.72 -7.51 10.01
CA GLY A 185 2.45 -8.21 10.19
C GLY A 185 1.86 -8.04 11.58
N ALA A 186 2.69 -8.14 12.61
CA ALA A 186 2.25 -7.95 13.99
C ALA A 186 1.84 -6.49 14.27
N LEU A 187 2.65 -5.52 13.84
CA LEU A 187 2.43 -4.11 14.19
C LEU A 187 1.36 -3.45 13.28
N ALA A 188 1.52 -3.51 11.96
CA ALA A 188 0.58 -2.86 11.03
C ALA A 188 -0.70 -3.67 10.80
N GLY A 189 -0.60 -5.01 10.81
CA GLY A 189 -1.74 -5.88 10.59
C GLY A 189 -2.57 -6.06 11.86
N TRP A 190 -2.06 -6.83 12.82
CA TRP A 190 -2.83 -7.24 14.00
C TRP A 190 -3.05 -6.10 15.01
N LEU A 191 -2.03 -5.32 15.34
CA LEU A 191 -2.22 -4.15 16.20
C LEU A 191 -3.01 -3.05 15.48
N GLY A 192 -2.92 -2.96 14.15
CA GLY A 192 -3.70 -2.02 13.34
C GLY A 192 -5.21 -2.17 13.50
N LEU A 193 -5.72 -3.38 13.73
CA LEU A 193 -7.14 -3.63 14.04
C LEU A 193 -7.57 -3.00 15.37
N LEU A 194 -6.64 -2.82 16.29
CA LEU A 194 -6.89 -2.27 17.61
C LEU A 194 -6.60 -0.76 17.68
N SER A 195 -6.15 -0.14 16.59
CA SER A 195 -5.80 1.29 16.54
C SER A 195 -6.93 2.22 16.99
N PRO A 196 -8.22 1.93 16.72
CA PRO A 196 -9.31 2.79 17.20
C PRO A 196 -9.46 2.78 18.73
N ALA A 197 -8.93 1.77 19.42
CA ALA A 197 -9.05 1.64 20.86
C ALA A 197 -8.10 2.53 21.66
N SER A 198 -6.97 2.97 21.06
CA SER A 198 -5.93 3.74 21.76
C SER A 198 -4.99 4.47 20.81
N SER A 199 -4.73 5.74 21.08
CA SER A 199 -3.74 6.54 20.32
C SER A 199 -2.31 5.98 20.40
N VAL A 200 -1.95 5.31 21.51
CA VAL A 200 -0.67 4.62 21.65
C VAL A 200 -0.59 3.44 20.68
N ILE A 201 -1.66 2.64 20.59
CA ILE A 201 -1.73 1.52 19.65
C ILE A 201 -1.67 2.03 18.22
N ALA A 202 -2.41 3.09 17.89
CA ALA A 202 -2.36 3.73 16.57
C ALA A 202 -0.94 4.20 16.22
N SER A 203 -0.22 4.82 17.14
CA SER A 203 1.16 5.26 16.93
C SER A 203 2.11 4.07 16.66
N ILE A 204 1.97 2.98 17.41
CA ILE A 204 2.76 1.76 17.20
C ILE A 204 2.43 1.12 15.86
N SER A 205 1.15 1.06 15.48
CA SER A 205 0.71 0.54 14.18
C SER A 205 1.27 1.36 13.01
N ASN A 206 1.36 2.68 13.14
CA ASN A 206 1.97 3.55 12.14
C ASN A 206 3.47 3.26 11.93
N ILE A 207 4.21 2.87 12.99
CA ILE A 207 5.59 2.38 12.84
C ILE A 207 5.62 1.11 11.98
N GLY A 208 4.68 0.18 12.21
CA GLY A 208 4.52 -1.01 11.40
C GLY A 208 4.22 -0.69 9.93
N PHE A 209 3.39 0.31 9.68
CA PHE A 209 3.08 0.80 8.33
C PHE A 209 4.33 1.35 7.61
N ILE A 210 5.15 2.14 8.29
CA ILE A 210 6.46 2.57 7.75
C ILE A 210 7.35 1.34 7.48
N GLY A 211 7.36 0.38 8.40
CA GLY A 211 8.07 -0.89 8.23
C GLY A 211 7.67 -1.66 6.97
N PHE A 212 6.41 -1.58 6.55
CA PHE A 212 5.95 -2.19 5.30
C PHE A 212 6.66 -1.61 4.07
N PHE A 213 6.86 -0.29 3.98
CA PHE A 213 7.59 0.29 2.86
C PHE A 213 9.07 -0.10 2.88
N VAL A 214 9.67 -0.24 4.06
CA VAL A 214 11.02 -0.80 4.19
C VAL A 214 11.03 -2.26 3.71
N PHE A 215 10.03 -3.07 4.05
CA PHE A 215 9.89 -4.43 3.56
C PHE A 215 9.77 -4.47 2.02
N MET A 216 8.88 -3.66 1.42
CA MET A 216 8.72 -3.58 -0.04
C MET A 216 10.01 -3.16 -0.75
N LEU A 217 10.69 -2.13 -0.22
CA LEU A 217 11.97 -1.64 -0.74
C LEU A 217 13.04 -2.73 -0.71
N THR A 218 13.19 -3.40 0.42
CA THR A 218 14.21 -4.44 0.60
C THR A 218 13.93 -5.68 -0.24
N MET A 219 12.67 -6.08 -0.38
CA MET A 219 12.24 -7.13 -1.30
C MET A 219 12.60 -6.77 -2.74
N GLY A 220 12.24 -5.58 -3.20
CA GLY A 220 12.56 -5.10 -4.55
C GLY A 220 14.06 -5.13 -4.83
N ILE A 221 14.86 -4.55 -3.96
CA ILE A 221 16.34 -4.53 -4.08
C ILE A 221 16.92 -5.95 -4.08
N ALA A 222 16.46 -6.82 -3.17
CA ALA A 222 16.97 -8.19 -3.07
C ALA A 222 16.71 -9.00 -4.35
N LEU A 223 15.53 -8.83 -4.95
CA LEU A 223 15.17 -9.48 -6.22
C LEU A 223 16.03 -8.99 -7.38
N LEU A 224 16.29 -7.68 -7.48
CA LEU A 224 17.14 -7.11 -8.52
C LEU A 224 18.59 -7.60 -8.38
N ARG A 225 19.14 -7.62 -7.18
CA ARG A 225 20.51 -8.13 -6.90
C ARG A 225 20.66 -9.62 -7.21
N ARG A 226 19.65 -10.43 -6.90
CA ARG A 226 19.66 -11.85 -7.22
C ARG A 226 19.74 -12.08 -8.73
N ARG A 227 19.05 -11.27 -9.52
CA ARG A 227 19.11 -11.35 -10.98
C ARG A 227 20.51 -11.03 -11.52
N SER A 228 21.13 -9.93 -11.07
CA SER A 228 22.48 -9.56 -11.51
C SER A 228 23.46 -10.72 -11.37
N LYS A 229 23.47 -11.39 -10.22
CA LYS A 229 24.33 -12.56 -9.97
C LYS A 229 24.07 -13.74 -10.92
N ILE A 230 22.81 -14.00 -11.29
CA ILE A 230 22.47 -15.09 -12.23
C ILE A 230 22.95 -14.73 -13.64
N ASP A 231 22.75 -13.49 -14.07
CA ASP A 231 23.19 -13.02 -15.40
C ASP A 231 24.73 -13.05 -15.52
N GLU A 232 25.46 -12.67 -14.47
CA GLU A 232 26.93 -12.74 -14.40
C GLU A 232 27.43 -14.19 -14.48
N ALA A 233 26.82 -15.11 -13.72
CA ALA A 233 27.19 -16.53 -13.73
C ALA A 233 26.94 -17.20 -15.10
N THR A 234 25.92 -16.73 -15.84
CA THR A 234 25.59 -17.27 -17.18
C THR A 234 26.52 -16.74 -18.26
N GLN A 235 27.19 -15.59 -18.03
CA GLN A 235 28.12 -14.96 -18.97
C GLN A 235 29.59 -15.35 -18.73
N ALA A 236 29.89 -16.02 -17.63
CA ALA A 236 31.24 -16.51 -17.37
C ALA A 236 31.64 -17.53 -18.47
N PRO A 237 32.77 -17.33 -19.20
CA PRO A 237 33.17 -18.23 -20.25
C PRO A 237 33.44 -19.61 -19.64
N THR A 238 32.88 -20.66 -20.25
CA THR A 238 33.21 -22.07 -19.94
C THR A 238 34.71 -22.23 -20.21
N GLN A 239 35.54 -22.22 -19.15
CA GLN A 239 36.94 -22.57 -19.29
C GLN A 239 36.95 -24.03 -19.74
N THR A 240 37.23 -24.28 -21.03
CA THR A 240 37.53 -25.60 -21.56
C THR A 240 38.82 -26.07 -20.90
N PRO A 241 38.83 -27.17 -20.14
CA PRO A 241 40.09 -27.71 -19.63
C PRO A 241 40.93 -28.14 -20.84
N SER A 242 42.13 -27.58 -20.95
CA SER A 242 43.20 -27.97 -21.89
C SER A 242 43.82 -29.31 -21.52
#